data_f7fac2e13869e5a28b8817329091048f
#
_entry.id   f7fac2e13869e5a28b8817329091048f
#
_cell.length_a   1.000
_cell.length_b   1.000
_cell.length_c   1.000
_cell.angle_alpha   90.00
_cell.angle_beta   90.00
_cell.angle_gamma   90.00
#
_symmetry.space_group_name_H-M   'P 1'
#
loop_
_entity.id
_entity.type
_entity.pdbx_description
1 polymer ?
#
loop_
_entity_poly.entity_id
_entity_poly.type
_entity_poly.pdbx_seq_one_letter_code
_entity_poly.pdbx_strand_id
1 'polypeptide(L)' 'MSDRLIERLDELEIRLSYQERLVDELNEVVTDCNLRIDQLSRQNQQLQDMVKTLNSVPEESPDE' A
#
# COMPACT_ATOMS: atom_id res chain seq x y z
N MET A 1 -10.72 -6.86 -46.40
CA MET A 1 -10.98 -5.91 -45.39
C MET A 1 -11.14 -6.54 -44.02
N SER A 2 -11.93 -7.51 -43.94
CA SER A 2 -12.20 -8.09 -42.66
C SER A 2 -10.97 -8.74 -42.05
N ASP A 3 -10.07 -9.28 -42.83
CA ASP A 3 -8.90 -9.93 -42.27
C ASP A 3 -8.05 -8.96 -41.49
N ARG A 4 -7.87 -7.79 -42.02
CA ARG A 4 -7.06 -6.79 -41.36
C ARG A 4 -7.75 -6.32 -40.08
N LEU A 5 -9.05 -6.18 -40.14
CA LEU A 5 -9.79 -5.77 -39.00
C LEU A 5 -9.74 -6.82 -37.89
N ILE A 6 -9.85 -8.08 -38.28
CA ILE A 6 -9.78 -9.16 -37.32
C ILE A 6 -8.41 -9.20 -36.66
N GLU A 7 -7.36 -9.00 -37.45
CA GLU A 7 -6.03 -8.98 -36.90
C GLU A 7 -5.88 -7.86 -35.87
N ARG A 8 -6.44 -6.71 -36.15
CA ARG A 8 -6.35 -5.59 -35.22
C ARG A 8 -7.14 -5.87 -33.96
N LEU A 9 -8.28 -6.52 -34.11
CA LEU A 9 -9.07 -6.87 -32.94
C LEU A 9 -8.34 -7.89 -32.07
N ASP A 10 -7.69 -8.87 -32.69
CA ASP A 10 -6.91 -9.84 -31.95
C ASP A 10 -5.78 -9.16 -31.20
N GLU A 11 -5.13 -8.23 -31.84
CA GLU A 11 -4.04 -7.50 -31.21
C GLU A 11 -4.55 -6.71 -30.02
N LEU A 12 -5.68 -6.07 -30.19
CA LEU A 12 -6.27 -5.30 -29.11
C LEU A 12 -6.67 -6.18 -27.96
N GLU A 13 -7.17 -7.35 -28.26
CA GLU A 13 -7.53 -8.28 -27.21
C GLU A 13 -6.33 -8.71 -26.40
N ILE A 14 -5.23 -8.98 -27.08
CA ILE A 14 -4.01 -9.34 -26.38
C ILE A 14 -3.54 -8.20 -25.49
N ARG A 15 -3.57 -6.99 -26.02
CA ARG A 15 -3.16 -5.84 -25.23
C ARG A 15 -4.07 -5.62 -24.03
N LEU A 16 -5.35 -5.81 -24.25
CA LEU A 16 -6.29 -5.63 -23.16
C LEU A 16 -6.06 -6.66 -22.07
N SER A 17 -5.81 -7.89 -22.45
CA SER A 17 -5.50 -8.94 -21.47
C SER A 17 -4.27 -8.60 -20.67
N TYR A 18 -3.26 -8.10 -21.35
CA TYR A 18 -2.05 -7.72 -20.68
C TYR A 18 -2.30 -6.56 -19.71
N GLN A 19 -3.11 -5.60 -20.13
CA GLN A 19 -3.44 -4.47 -19.26
C GLN A 19 -4.21 -4.92 -18.05
N GLU A 20 -5.14 -5.83 -18.23
CA GLU A 20 -5.89 -6.34 -17.10
C GLU A 20 -5.00 -7.02 -16.08
N ARG A 21 -4.03 -7.76 -16.57
CA ARG A 21 -3.09 -8.41 -15.67
C ARG A 21 -2.27 -7.37 -14.90
N LEU A 22 -1.83 -6.32 -15.59
CA LEU A 22 -1.08 -5.27 -14.94
C LEU A 22 -1.90 -4.57 -13.87
N VAL A 23 -3.17 -4.32 -14.16
CA VAL A 23 -4.03 -3.69 -13.18
C VAL A 23 -4.18 -4.58 -11.96
N ASP A 24 -4.33 -5.88 -12.17
CA ASP A 24 -4.44 -6.79 -11.04
C ASP A 24 -3.18 -6.79 -10.20
N GLU A 25 -2.02 -6.80 -10.85
CA GLU A 25 -0.76 -6.77 -10.13
C GLU A 25 -0.59 -5.46 -9.37
N LEU A 26 -0.99 -4.35 -9.99
CA LEU A 26 -0.92 -3.07 -9.31
C LEU A 26 -1.85 -3.03 -8.10
N ASN A 27 -3.03 -3.63 -8.24
CA ASN A 27 -3.92 -3.69 -7.11
C ASN A 27 -3.33 -4.46 -5.95
N GLU A 28 -2.61 -5.54 -6.24
CA GLU A 28 -1.94 -6.27 -5.19
C GLU A 28 -0.87 -5.42 -4.50
N VAL A 29 -0.11 -4.69 -5.30
CA VAL A 29 0.92 -3.83 -4.75
C VAL A 29 0.30 -2.75 -3.88
N VAL A 30 -0.77 -2.13 -4.35
CA VAL A 30 -1.42 -1.08 -3.59
C VAL A 30 -1.98 -1.64 -2.29
N THR A 31 -2.57 -2.82 -2.33
CA THR A 31 -3.10 -3.44 -1.13
C THR A 31 -1.98 -3.70 -0.12
N ASP A 32 -0.87 -4.23 -0.60
CA ASP A 32 0.26 -4.51 0.26
C ASP A 32 0.82 -3.21 0.86
N CYS A 33 0.92 -2.18 0.05
CA CYS A 33 1.41 -0.89 0.54
C CYS A 33 0.48 -0.31 1.60
N ASN A 34 -0.82 -0.45 1.40
CA ASN A 34 -1.76 0.04 2.39
C ASN A 34 -1.63 -0.70 3.70
N LEU A 35 -1.40 -1.99 3.64
CA LEU A 35 -1.17 -2.76 4.86
C LEU A 35 0.09 -2.30 5.59
N ARG A 36 1.13 -2.00 4.83
CA ARG A 36 2.37 -1.53 5.43
C ARG A 36 2.20 -0.16 6.06
N ILE A 37 1.46 0.72 5.38
CA ILE A 37 1.19 2.03 5.94
C ILE A 37 0.41 1.90 7.24
N ASP A 38 -0.57 1.03 7.26
CA ASP A 38 -1.34 0.82 8.47
C ASP A 38 -0.46 0.31 9.59
N GLN A 39 0.43 -0.61 9.29
CA GLN A 39 1.35 -1.17 10.26
C GLN A 39 2.29 -0.10 10.82
N LEU A 40 2.83 0.72 9.92
CA LEU A 40 3.70 1.80 10.33
C LEU A 40 2.97 2.83 11.18
N SER A 41 1.74 3.09 10.84
CA SER A 41 0.94 4.03 11.59
C SER A 41 0.73 3.53 13.01
N ARG A 42 0.47 2.24 13.16
CA ARG A 42 0.29 1.68 14.50
C ARG A 42 1.58 1.70 15.30
N GLN A 43 2.69 1.37 14.65
CA GLN A 43 3.97 1.41 15.33
C GLN A 43 4.31 2.83 15.75
N ASN A 44 3.99 3.80 14.90
CA ASN A 44 4.23 5.17 15.22
C ASN A 44 3.40 5.60 16.44
N GLN A 45 2.15 5.16 16.49
CA GLN A 45 1.31 5.46 17.61
C GLN A 45 1.87 4.86 18.90
N GLN A 46 2.34 3.63 18.83
CA GLN A 46 2.94 2.98 19.97
C GLN A 46 4.17 3.73 20.47
N LEU A 47 5.00 4.17 19.52
CA LEU A 47 6.18 4.93 19.88
C LEU A 47 5.82 6.24 20.55
N GLN A 48 4.81 6.93 20.03
CA GLN A 48 4.38 8.16 20.64
C GLN A 48 3.87 7.93 22.05
N ASP A 49 3.15 6.85 22.24
CA ASP A 49 2.67 6.54 23.58
C ASP A 49 3.82 6.22 24.51
N MET A 50 4.83 5.53 24.03
CA MET A 50 5.99 5.22 24.84
C MET A 50 6.73 6.50 25.24
N VAL A 51 6.88 7.41 24.29
CA VAL A 51 7.55 8.65 24.59
C VAL A 51 6.78 9.46 25.61
N LYS A 52 5.47 9.46 25.50
CA LYS A 52 4.66 10.16 26.48
C LYS A 52 4.83 9.57 27.85
N THR A 53 4.83 8.27 27.92
CA THR A 53 5.00 7.60 29.21
C THR A 53 6.36 7.92 29.80
N LEU A 54 7.39 7.90 28.99
CA LEU A 54 8.73 8.19 29.47
C LEU A 54 8.83 9.64 29.95
N ASN A 55 8.18 10.55 29.24
CA ASN A 55 8.24 11.92 29.65
C ASN A 55 7.49 12.17 30.93
N SER A 56 6.49 11.40 31.21
CA SER A 56 5.74 11.62 32.41
C SER A 56 6.41 11.02 33.63
N VAL A 57 7.06 9.89 33.46
CA VAL A 57 7.67 9.21 34.60
C VAL A 57 8.73 10.06 35.30
N PRO A 58 9.69 10.61 34.63
CA PRO A 58 10.74 11.30 35.35
C PRO A 58 10.28 12.51 36.13
N GLU A 59 9.21 13.11 35.74
CA GLU A 59 8.78 14.27 36.45
C GLU A 59 8.33 13.97 37.83
N GLU A 60 7.80 12.81 38.02
CA GLU A 60 7.36 12.47 39.31
C GLU A 60 8.43 12.19 40.22
N SER A 61 9.44 11.58 39.69
CA SER A 61 10.41 11.12 40.51
C SER A 61 11.00 12.15 41.38
N PRO A 62 11.38 13.01 41.15
CA PRO A 62 12.13 13.78 41.89
C PRO A 62 11.72 14.21 43.01
N ASP A 63 11.63 14.30 43.32
CA ASP A 63 11.31 14.80 44.23
C ASP A 63 11.56 14.54 45.23
N GLU A 64 11.75 14.26 45.23
CA GLU A 64 11.81 14.08 46.07
C GLU A 64 12.21 13.93 46.65
#